data_45bf44f441f81f39c5b05617703e13b7
#
_entry.id   45bf44f441f81f39c5b05617703e13b7
#
_cell.length_a   1.000
_cell.length_b   1.000
_cell.length_c   1.000
_cell.angle_alpha   90.00
_cell.angle_beta   90.00
_cell.angle_gamma   90.00
#
_symmetry.space_group_name_H-M   'P 1'
#
loop_
_entity.id
_entity.type
_entity.pdbx_description
1 polymer ?
#
loop_
_entity_poly.entity_id
_entity_poly.type
_entity_poly.pdbx_seq_one_letter_code
_entity_poly.pdbx_strand_id
1 'polypeptide(L)'
;HEKGTVCNISPNYAYTIQHGLEARKQEIRKRQENPSLNEKERVFLNSMYQCIISIQKLIEKYEQYALLNNETKIAHTLHTIKTEGAQNFRQALQLLRILHFSIWEAGNYHNTLGRFDQYMYPFYQRDLENGTLTKEEAFDLLEEFFLVCNKDSDLYPGMQQGDNGQSLVLG
;
A
#
# COMPACT_ATOMS: atom_id res chain seq x y z
N HIS A 1 -24.41 -5.91 9.77
CA HIS A 1 -24.39 -6.05 8.31
C HIS A 1 -22.94 -6.03 7.88
N GLU A 2 -22.42 -7.15 7.42
CA GLU A 2 -21.13 -7.20 6.73
C GLU A 2 -21.22 -6.29 5.51
N LYS A 3 -20.45 -5.23 5.52
CA LYS A 3 -20.33 -4.32 4.38
C LYS A 3 -19.19 -4.84 3.52
N GLY A 4 -19.49 -5.64 2.54
CA GLY A 4 -18.52 -6.07 1.55
C GLY A 4 -18.54 -7.58 1.28
N THR A 5 -17.87 -7.98 0.24
CA THR A 5 -17.69 -9.38 -0.12
C THR A 5 -16.60 -9.97 0.79
N VAL A 6 -16.95 -10.98 1.57
CA VAL A 6 -15.95 -11.73 2.35
C VAL A 6 -15.11 -12.53 1.36
N CYS A 7 -13.92 -12.06 1.09
CA CYS A 7 -12.96 -12.78 0.25
C CYS A 7 -11.53 -12.52 0.74
N ASN A 8 -10.69 -13.55 0.69
CA ASN A 8 -9.26 -13.41 0.94
C ASN A 8 -8.61 -12.82 -0.30
N ILE A 9 -8.17 -11.57 -0.20
CA ILE A 9 -7.50 -10.88 -1.29
C ILE A 9 -6.00 -10.89 -1.03
N SER A 10 -5.23 -11.34 -2.01
CA SER A 10 -3.77 -11.21 -2.04
C SER A 10 -3.37 -10.27 -3.18
N PRO A 11 -3.29 -8.97 -2.91
CA PRO A 11 -2.94 -8.00 -3.94
C PRO A 11 -1.48 -8.15 -4.39
N ASN A 12 -1.21 -7.80 -5.64
CA ASN A 12 0.16 -7.72 -6.14
C ASN A 12 0.83 -6.41 -5.66
N TYR A 13 1.16 -6.35 -4.37
CA TYR A 13 1.87 -5.23 -3.79
C TYR A 13 3.26 -5.04 -4.39
N ALA A 14 3.99 -6.14 -4.64
CA ALA A 14 5.35 -6.14 -5.14
C ALA A 14 5.53 -5.21 -6.34
N TYR A 15 4.69 -5.38 -7.35
CA TYR A 15 4.78 -4.57 -8.56
C TYR A 15 4.56 -3.07 -8.27
N THR A 16 3.52 -2.74 -7.50
CA THR A 16 3.20 -1.32 -7.21
C THR A 16 4.27 -0.67 -6.33
N ILE A 17 4.83 -1.41 -5.36
CA ILE A 17 5.91 -0.91 -4.51
C ILE A 17 7.17 -0.65 -5.36
N GLN A 18 7.48 -1.54 -6.30
CA GLN A 18 8.67 -1.41 -7.14
C GLN A 18 8.54 -0.32 -8.21
N HIS A 19 7.38 -0.18 -8.84
CA HIS A 19 7.21 0.68 -10.01
C HIS A 19 6.42 1.97 -9.74
N GLY A 20 5.70 2.04 -8.64
CA GLY A 20 4.93 3.21 -8.23
C GLY A 20 3.52 3.28 -8.80
N LEU A 21 2.76 4.24 -8.27
CA LEU A 21 1.37 4.47 -8.65
C LEU A 21 1.24 5.07 -10.07
N GLU A 22 2.21 5.88 -10.50
CA GLU A 22 2.17 6.45 -11.83
C GLU A 22 2.35 5.38 -12.92
N ALA A 23 3.22 4.39 -12.70
CA ALA A 23 3.36 3.25 -13.62
C ALA A 23 2.03 2.49 -13.78
N ARG A 24 1.30 2.28 -12.68
CA ARG A 24 -0.05 1.69 -12.74
C ARG A 24 -1.03 2.51 -13.57
N LYS A 25 -1.01 3.84 -13.43
CA LYS A 25 -1.85 4.72 -14.23
C LYS A 25 -1.52 4.62 -15.72
N GLN A 26 -0.24 4.57 -16.04
CA GLN A 26 0.23 4.42 -17.43
C GLN A 26 -0.22 3.08 -18.04
N GLU A 27 -0.13 1.98 -17.29
CA GLU A 27 -0.67 0.68 -17.72
C GLU A 27 -2.16 0.75 -18.04
N ILE A 28 -2.95 1.39 -17.17
CA ILE A 28 -4.40 1.54 -17.40
C ILE A 28 -4.65 2.38 -18.64
N ARG A 29 -3.97 3.51 -18.81
CA ARG A 29 -4.10 4.37 -19.99
C ARG A 29 -3.81 3.60 -21.28
N LYS A 30 -2.69 2.86 -21.30
CA LYS A 30 -2.32 2.03 -22.44
C LYS A 30 -3.40 0.99 -22.79
N ARG A 31 -4.03 0.40 -21.76
CA ARG A 31 -5.16 -0.52 -22.00
C ARG A 31 -6.40 0.20 -22.53
N GLN A 32 -6.67 1.42 -22.08
CA GLN A 32 -7.79 2.25 -22.55
C GLN A 32 -7.70 2.63 -24.04
N GLU A 33 -6.48 2.63 -24.62
CA GLU A 33 -6.25 2.89 -26.06
C GLU A 33 -6.75 1.76 -26.97
N ASN A 34 -7.06 0.56 -26.41
CA ASN A 34 -7.55 -0.56 -27.21
C ASN A 34 -8.96 -0.27 -27.74
N PRO A 35 -9.14 -0.17 -29.09
CA PRO A 35 -10.43 0.14 -29.68
C PRO A 35 -11.47 -0.96 -29.51
N SER A 36 -11.07 -2.20 -29.21
CA SER A 36 -11.95 -3.35 -29.03
C SER A 36 -12.62 -3.41 -27.68
N LEU A 37 -12.33 -2.48 -26.75
CA LEU A 37 -12.94 -2.46 -25.42
C LEU A 37 -14.44 -2.17 -25.53
N ASN A 38 -15.23 -2.98 -24.85
CA ASN A 38 -16.66 -2.70 -24.65
C ASN A 38 -16.87 -1.63 -23.55
N GLU A 39 -18.09 -1.16 -23.40
CA GLU A 39 -18.43 -0.09 -22.45
C GLU A 39 -18.14 -0.49 -21.00
N LYS A 40 -18.43 -1.73 -20.61
CA LYS A 40 -18.16 -2.20 -19.23
C LYS A 40 -16.67 -2.22 -18.91
N GLU A 41 -15.84 -2.64 -19.86
CA GLU A 41 -14.39 -2.65 -19.70
C GLU A 41 -13.83 -1.23 -19.61
N ARG A 42 -14.36 -0.29 -20.40
CA ARG A 42 -13.98 1.15 -20.32
C ARG A 42 -14.34 1.73 -18.96
N VAL A 43 -15.54 1.50 -18.46
CA VAL A 43 -15.99 1.96 -17.14
C VAL A 43 -15.11 1.36 -16.04
N PHE A 44 -14.80 0.05 -16.12
CA PHE A 44 -13.94 -0.61 -15.15
C PHE A 44 -12.53 -0.02 -15.12
N LEU A 45 -11.88 0.15 -16.28
CA LEU A 45 -10.55 0.76 -16.37
C LEU A 45 -10.54 2.20 -15.85
N ASN A 46 -11.60 2.97 -16.16
CA ASN A 46 -11.72 4.33 -15.64
C ASN A 46 -11.87 4.33 -14.11
N SER A 47 -12.64 3.42 -13.55
CA SER A 47 -12.79 3.28 -12.09
C SER A 47 -11.46 2.93 -11.43
N MET A 48 -10.69 1.99 -11.99
CA MET A 48 -9.34 1.67 -11.51
C MET A 48 -8.41 2.90 -11.53
N TYR A 49 -8.46 3.67 -12.61
CA TYR A 49 -7.68 4.91 -12.73
C TYR A 49 -8.04 5.92 -11.65
N GLN A 50 -9.34 6.12 -11.38
CA GLN A 50 -9.82 7.03 -10.34
C GLN A 50 -9.43 6.54 -8.92
N CYS A 51 -9.42 5.23 -8.66
CA CYS A 51 -8.92 4.69 -7.40
C CYS A 51 -7.47 5.08 -7.15
N ILE A 52 -6.59 4.95 -8.16
CA ILE A 52 -5.18 5.35 -8.01
C ILE A 52 -5.06 6.86 -7.74
N ILE A 53 -5.82 7.70 -8.44
CA ILE A 53 -5.86 9.15 -8.16
C ILE A 53 -6.27 9.42 -6.71
N SER A 54 -7.25 8.69 -6.20
CA SER A 54 -7.72 8.85 -4.82
C SER A 54 -6.63 8.48 -3.80
N ILE A 55 -5.88 7.42 -4.05
CA ILE A 55 -4.72 7.04 -3.23
C ILE A 55 -3.64 8.13 -3.29
N GLN A 56 -3.32 8.65 -4.47
CA GLN A 56 -2.35 9.75 -4.62
C GLN A 56 -2.78 11.01 -3.86
N LYS A 57 -4.08 11.35 -3.88
CA LYS A 57 -4.63 12.47 -3.10
C LYS A 57 -4.56 12.21 -1.59
N LEU A 58 -4.75 10.97 -1.15
CA LEU A 58 -4.56 10.60 0.25
C LEU A 58 -3.12 10.82 0.68
N ILE A 59 -2.16 10.33 -0.11
CA ILE A 59 -0.72 10.54 0.14
C ILE A 59 -0.39 12.03 0.20
N GLU A 60 -0.91 12.82 -0.72
CA GLU A 60 -0.70 14.27 -0.76
C GLU A 60 -1.20 14.98 0.51
N LYS A 61 -2.37 14.57 1.03
CA LYS A 61 -2.88 15.11 2.31
C LYS A 61 -1.95 14.80 3.47
N TYR A 62 -1.42 13.58 3.55
CA TYR A 62 -0.45 13.21 4.58
C TYR A 62 0.89 13.94 4.41
N GLU A 63 1.35 14.14 3.16
CA GLU A 63 2.54 14.93 2.85
C GLU A 63 2.39 16.37 3.38
N GLN A 64 1.27 17.01 3.06
CA GLN A 64 0.97 18.36 3.54
C GLN A 64 0.90 18.43 5.07
N TYR A 65 0.26 17.45 5.71
CA TYR A 65 0.18 17.37 7.16
C TYR A 65 1.57 17.20 7.79
N ALA A 66 2.41 16.36 7.22
CA ALA A 66 3.79 16.18 7.69
C ALA A 66 4.61 17.47 7.57
N LEU A 67 4.46 18.21 6.47
CA LEU A 67 5.11 19.51 6.30
C LEU A 67 4.67 20.54 7.34
N LEU A 68 3.37 20.60 7.62
CA LEU A 68 2.79 21.51 8.63
C LEU A 68 3.31 21.20 10.05
N ASN A 69 3.69 19.97 10.32
CA ASN A 69 4.24 19.52 11.61
C ASN A 69 5.78 19.45 11.63
N ASN A 70 6.45 19.97 10.61
CA ASN A 70 7.91 19.94 10.46
C ASN A 70 8.52 18.54 10.37
N GLU A 71 7.71 17.53 9.99
CA GLU A 71 8.12 16.14 9.78
C GLU A 71 8.70 15.95 8.36
N THR A 72 9.84 16.60 8.10
CA THR A 72 10.43 16.71 6.75
C THR A 72 10.82 15.36 6.15
N LYS A 73 11.29 14.39 6.97
CA LYS A 73 11.65 13.04 6.50
C LYS A 73 10.41 12.26 6.04
N ILE A 74 9.32 12.37 6.79
CA ILE A 74 8.03 11.75 6.44
C ILE A 74 7.47 12.40 5.18
N ALA A 75 7.47 13.73 5.11
CA ALA A 75 7.02 14.46 3.92
C ALA A 75 7.80 14.06 2.67
N HIS A 76 9.12 13.94 2.75
CA HIS A 76 9.96 13.50 1.62
C HIS A 76 9.62 12.05 1.19
N THR A 77 9.43 11.15 2.14
CA THR A 77 8.99 9.77 1.87
C THR A 77 7.66 9.78 1.09
N LEU A 78 6.67 10.51 1.58
CA LEU A 78 5.34 10.61 0.97
C LEU A 78 5.39 11.28 -0.42
N HIS A 79 6.22 12.31 -0.57
CA HIS A 79 6.43 12.96 -1.86
C HIS A 79 6.89 11.97 -2.94
N THR A 80 7.87 11.14 -2.63
CA THR A 80 8.41 10.15 -3.56
C THR A 80 7.35 9.10 -3.92
N ILE A 81 6.78 8.43 -2.92
CA ILE A 81 5.86 7.31 -3.14
C ILE A 81 4.50 7.71 -3.71
N LYS A 82 4.19 9.00 -3.76
CA LYS A 82 2.97 9.51 -4.39
C LYS A 82 2.91 9.17 -5.88
N THR A 83 4.05 9.11 -6.54
CA THR A 83 4.16 8.85 -7.99
C THR A 83 5.10 7.70 -8.30
N GLU A 84 6.25 7.64 -7.65
CA GLU A 84 7.35 6.73 -7.95
C GLU A 84 7.28 5.45 -7.13
N GLY A 85 8.00 4.44 -7.57
CA GLY A 85 8.29 3.25 -6.77
C GLY A 85 9.19 3.57 -5.57
N ALA A 86 9.13 2.72 -4.57
CA ALA A 86 9.93 2.86 -3.38
C ALA A 86 11.44 2.74 -3.71
N GLN A 87 12.22 3.64 -3.16
CA GLN A 87 13.67 3.71 -3.35
C GLN A 87 14.45 3.15 -2.14
N ASN A 88 13.79 2.91 -1.02
CA ASN A 88 14.38 2.36 0.19
C ASN A 88 13.34 1.59 1.02
N PHE A 89 13.80 0.90 2.06
CA PHE A 89 12.97 0.04 2.89
C PHE A 89 11.84 0.81 3.59
N ARG A 90 12.12 2.00 4.14
CA ARG A 90 11.09 2.85 4.76
C ARG A 90 10.01 3.25 3.76
N GLN A 91 10.37 3.65 2.55
CA GLN A 91 9.41 4.01 1.51
C GLN A 91 8.58 2.80 1.08
N ALA A 92 9.19 1.62 0.99
CA ALA A 92 8.49 0.38 0.65
C ALA A 92 7.43 0.02 1.70
N LEU A 93 7.78 0.08 2.99
CA LEU A 93 6.85 -0.14 4.10
C LEU A 93 5.73 0.90 4.11
N GLN A 94 6.05 2.19 3.91
CA GLN A 94 5.07 3.26 3.91
C GLN A 94 4.08 3.11 2.73
N LEU A 95 4.56 2.78 1.54
CA LEU A 95 3.69 2.57 0.38
C LEU A 95 2.81 1.33 0.58
N LEU A 96 3.39 0.23 1.07
CA LEU A 96 2.62 -0.97 1.43
C LEU A 96 1.50 -0.64 2.41
N ARG A 97 1.82 0.10 3.49
CA ARG A 97 0.83 0.47 4.51
C ARG A 97 -0.33 1.26 3.92
N ILE A 98 -0.06 2.21 3.04
CA ILE A 98 -1.10 3.03 2.40
C ILE A 98 -1.96 2.17 1.47
N LEU A 99 -1.34 1.31 0.65
CA LEU A 99 -2.08 0.41 -0.24
C LEU A 99 -2.97 -0.56 0.54
N HIS A 100 -2.43 -1.18 1.57
CA HIS A 100 -3.14 -2.11 2.43
C HIS A 100 -4.34 -1.44 3.13
N PHE A 101 -4.12 -0.26 3.72
CA PHE A 101 -5.18 0.54 4.34
C PHE A 101 -6.26 0.94 3.33
N SER A 102 -5.87 1.35 2.12
CA SER A 102 -6.84 1.77 1.09
C SER A 102 -7.75 0.61 0.64
N ILE A 103 -7.25 -0.62 0.63
CA ILE A 103 -8.04 -1.80 0.31
C ILE A 103 -8.99 -2.14 1.47
N TRP A 104 -8.52 -2.03 2.70
CA TRP A 104 -9.32 -2.25 3.90
C TRP A 104 -10.44 -1.20 4.02
N GLU A 105 -10.13 0.08 3.84
CA GLU A 105 -11.11 1.18 3.87
C GLU A 105 -12.19 1.04 2.79
N ALA A 106 -11.87 0.42 1.66
CA ALA A 106 -12.83 0.09 0.61
C ALA A 106 -13.80 -1.05 0.99
N GLY A 107 -13.72 -1.57 2.20
CA GLY A 107 -14.60 -2.62 2.72
C GLY A 107 -14.16 -4.04 2.44
N ASN A 108 -12.90 -4.25 2.06
CA ASN A 108 -12.35 -5.59 1.89
C ASN A 108 -11.81 -6.11 3.22
N TYR A 109 -12.48 -7.10 3.76
CA TYR A 109 -12.29 -7.56 5.14
C TYR A 109 -11.03 -8.41 5.34
N HIS A 110 -10.71 -9.32 4.44
CA HIS A 110 -9.57 -10.23 4.53
C HIS A 110 -8.49 -9.85 3.52
N ASN A 111 -7.61 -8.93 3.90
CA ASN A 111 -6.49 -8.50 3.09
C ASN A 111 -5.19 -9.13 3.57
N THR A 112 -4.61 -10.02 2.78
CA THR A 112 -3.32 -10.61 3.11
C THR A 112 -2.16 -9.73 2.67
N LEU A 113 -1.09 -9.69 3.47
CA LEU A 113 0.20 -9.14 3.08
C LEU A 113 0.98 -10.08 2.15
N GLY A 114 0.54 -11.36 2.06
CA GLY A 114 1.15 -12.37 1.21
C GLY A 114 2.62 -12.66 1.56
N ARG A 115 3.44 -12.83 0.56
CA ARG A 115 4.89 -13.07 0.72
C ARG A 115 5.64 -11.77 0.98
N PHE A 116 5.33 -11.17 2.13
CA PHE A 116 5.93 -9.91 2.61
C PHE A 116 7.46 -9.96 2.59
N ASP A 117 8.03 -11.05 3.05
CA ASP A 117 9.46 -11.30 3.06
C ASP A 117 10.10 -11.12 1.67
N GLN A 118 9.50 -11.70 0.64
CA GLN A 118 10.07 -11.71 -0.70
C GLN A 118 10.10 -10.34 -1.36
N TYR A 119 9.04 -9.56 -1.26
CA TYR A 119 9.01 -8.26 -1.94
C TYR A 119 9.60 -7.11 -1.11
N MET A 120 9.79 -7.31 0.21
CA MET A 120 10.45 -6.33 1.08
C MET A 120 11.96 -6.55 1.20
N TYR A 121 12.41 -7.82 1.14
CA TYR A 121 13.81 -8.19 1.33
C TYR A 121 14.79 -7.44 0.40
N PRO A 122 14.52 -7.23 -0.90
CA PRO A 122 15.45 -6.50 -1.77
C PRO A 122 15.72 -5.05 -1.30
N PHE A 123 14.73 -4.37 -0.74
CA PHE A 123 14.90 -3.02 -0.19
C PHE A 123 15.72 -3.05 1.10
N TYR A 124 15.40 -3.97 2.00
CA TYR A 124 16.11 -4.18 3.25
C TYR A 124 17.59 -4.51 2.99
N GLN A 125 17.86 -5.50 2.16
CA GLN A 125 19.22 -5.93 1.85
C GLN A 125 20.06 -4.79 1.25
N ARG A 126 19.52 -4.11 0.26
CA ARG A 126 20.21 -3.00 -0.40
C ARG A 126 20.55 -1.87 0.57
N ASP A 127 19.62 -1.50 1.43
CA ASP A 127 19.81 -0.39 2.37
C ASP A 127 20.84 -0.76 3.46
N LEU A 128 20.89 -2.03 3.89
CA LEU A 128 21.96 -2.54 4.77
C LEU A 128 23.33 -2.52 4.09
N GLU A 129 23.42 -3.02 2.86
CA GLU A 129 24.66 -3.07 2.10
C GLU A 129 25.21 -1.67 1.81
N ASN A 130 24.33 -0.69 1.58
CA ASN A 130 24.71 0.71 1.39
C ASN A 130 24.98 1.47 2.71
N GLY A 131 24.75 0.85 3.87
CA GLY A 131 24.91 1.49 5.17
C GLY A 131 23.90 2.63 5.44
N THR A 132 22.78 2.66 4.72
CA THR A 132 21.72 3.66 4.91
C THR A 132 20.64 3.20 5.89
N LEU A 133 20.72 1.96 6.37
CA LEU A 133 19.84 1.34 7.34
C LEU A 133 20.67 0.39 8.22
N THR A 134 20.43 0.40 9.51
CA THR A 134 20.94 -0.62 10.44
C THR A 134 19.89 -1.72 10.68
N LYS A 135 20.30 -2.84 11.29
CA LYS A 135 19.36 -3.91 11.65
C LYS A 135 18.38 -3.46 12.73
N GLU A 136 18.86 -2.65 13.65
CA GLU A 136 18.06 -2.08 14.75
C GLU A 136 16.99 -1.13 14.18
N GLU A 137 17.38 -0.21 13.31
CA GLU A 137 16.43 0.69 12.64
C GLU A 137 15.41 -0.07 11.77
N ALA A 138 15.84 -1.15 11.12
CA ALA A 138 14.92 -1.99 10.35
C ALA A 138 13.91 -2.71 11.25
N PHE A 139 14.35 -3.17 12.42
CA PHE A 139 13.49 -3.77 13.41
C PHE A 139 12.44 -2.78 13.92
N ASP A 140 12.86 -1.57 14.29
CA ASP A 140 11.96 -0.50 14.75
C ASP A 140 10.91 -0.17 13.68
N LEU A 141 11.31 -0.08 12.41
CA LEU A 141 10.39 0.16 11.30
C LEU A 141 9.35 -0.97 11.11
N LEU A 142 9.77 -2.22 11.29
CA LEU A 142 8.89 -3.37 11.21
C LEU A 142 7.91 -3.40 12.38
N GLU A 143 8.39 -3.11 13.59
CA GLU A 143 7.56 -3.03 14.78
C GLU A 143 6.48 -1.95 14.62
N GLU A 144 6.86 -0.74 14.20
CA GLU A 144 5.91 0.34 13.87
C GLU A 144 4.88 -0.11 12.82
N PHE A 145 5.34 -0.75 11.75
CA PHE A 145 4.46 -1.21 10.67
C PHE A 145 3.39 -2.18 11.18
N PHE A 146 3.79 -3.19 11.96
CA PHE A 146 2.84 -4.17 12.48
C PHE A 146 1.92 -3.60 13.56
N LEU A 147 2.43 -2.71 14.42
CA LEU A 147 1.60 -1.99 15.39
C LEU A 147 0.52 -1.13 14.71
N VAL A 148 0.88 -0.48 13.61
CA VAL A 148 -0.08 0.33 12.84
C VAL A 148 -1.09 -0.55 12.09
N CYS A 149 -0.67 -1.71 11.56
CA CYS A 149 -1.60 -2.66 10.96
C CYS A 149 -2.65 -3.16 11.96
N ASN A 150 -2.28 -3.32 13.22
CA ASN A 150 -3.20 -3.75 14.27
C ASN A 150 -4.30 -2.71 14.61
N LYS A 151 -4.17 -1.48 14.11
CA LYS A 151 -5.23 -0.45 14.25
C LYS A 151 -6.40 -0.64 13.28
N ASP A 152 -6.20 -1.40 12.21
CA ASP A 152 -7.24 -1.71 11.22
C ASP A 152 -8.10 -2.87 11.75
N SER A 153 -8.85 -2.65 12.80
CA SER A 153 -9.72 -3.67 13.37
C SER A 153 -11.17 -3.22 13.36
N ASP A 154 -12.04 -4.10 12.90
CA ASP A 154 -13.48 -3.90 12.99
C ASP A 154 -14.00 -4.41 14.34
N LEU A 155 -14.77 -3.57 15.01
CA LEU A 155 -15.45 -3.95 16.25
C LEU A 155 -16.88 -4.40 15.95
N TYR A 156 -17.06 -5.71 15.75
CA TYR A 156 -18.40 -6.29 15.62
C TYR A 156 -18.93 -6.75 16.97
N PRO A 157 -20.03 -6.15 17.48
CA PRO A 157 -20.65 -6.64 18.70
C PRO A 157 -21.11 -8.09 18.55
N GLY A 158 -20.55 -8.98 19.38
CA GLY A 158 -20.92 -10.40 19.42
C GLY A 158 -20.23 -11.35 18.44
N MET A 159 -19.29 -10.84 17.64
CA MET A 159 -18.48 -11.63 16.70
C MET A 159 -16.98 -11.50 17.06
N GLN A 160 -16.10 -12.01 16.22
CA GLN A 160 -14.66 -11.87 16.39
C GLN A 160 -14.27 -10.39 16.47
N GLN A 161 -13.84 -9.95 17.64
CA GLN A 161 -13.38 -8.57 17.84
C GLN A 161 -11.88 -8.52 17.54
N GLY A 162 -11.49 -7.58 16.69
CA GLY A 162 -10.08 -7.31 16.39
C GLY A 162 -9.45 -8.24 15.35
N ASP A 163 -10.23 -9.11 14.70
CA ASP A 163 -9.74 -9.87 13.55
C ASP A 163 -9.99 -9.06 12.27
N ASN A 164 -8.91 -8.58 11.68
CA ASN A 164 -8.93 -7.90 10.38
C ASN A 164 -8.53 -8.84 9.23
N GLY A 165 -8.37 -10.14 9.49
CA GLY A 165 -8.04 -11.16 8.50
C GLY A 165 -6.71 -10.93 7.78
N GLN A 166 -5.81 -10.15 8.35
CA GLN A 166 -4.49 -9.92 7.78
C GLN A 166 -3.63 -11.17 7.97
N SER A 167 -3.23 -11.79 6.87
CA SER A 167 -2.32 -12.93 6.88
C SER A 167 -0.98 -12.56 6.25
N LEU A 168 0.07 -13.20 6.76
CA LEU A 168 1.45 -13.00 6.33
C LEU A 168 2.10 -14.36 6.15
N VAL A 169 2.86 -14.53 5.08
CA VAL A 169 3.66 -15.71 4.83
C VAL A 169 5.13 -15.35 4.86
N LEU A 170 5.90 -16.09 5.65
CA LEU A 170 7.36 -16.00 5.76
C LEU A 170 7.98 -17.34 5.39
N GLY A 171 9.17 -17.33 4.75
CA GLY A 171 9.91 -18.55 4.43
C GLY A 171 10.50 -18.61 3.04
#